data_1f3289efc242dc47b33cd3e04f2adb27
#
_entry.id   1f3289efc242dc47b33cd3e04f2adb27
#
_cell.length_a   1.000
_cell.length_b   1.000
_cell.length_c   1.000
_cell.angle_alpha   90.00
_cell.angle_beta   90.00
_cell.angle_gamma   90.00
#
_symmetry.space_group_name_H-M   'P 1'
#
loop_
_entity.id
_entity.type
_entity.pdbx_description
1 polymer ?
#
loop_
_entity_poly.entity_id
_entity_poly.type
_entity_poly.pdbx_seq_one_letter_code
_entity_poly.pdbx_strand_id
1 'polypeptide(L)'
;QRTRHNVGFDCIDRLARRICDPSQAARARFQALAAEGEIGGEKVLLLKPMTYMNLSGSSVVEAIRFFKLDATRDLLVLVDDIALPCGAIRLRMDGSAGGHNGLADIESKLGTNRYPRCRIGVDAPGRIPQRDYVLGRFREDQQPLVDEAIGLACEAAECWVSRGITEAMNRFNRRADDAPAKAVKAPPAKPDDGAGQTSRN
;
A
#
# COMPACT_ATOMS: atom_id res chain seq x y z
N GLN A 1 2.06 13.98 -6.07
CA GLN A 1 2.02 14.35 -4.64
C GLN A 1 2.04 13.07 -3.82
N ARG A 2 2.96 12.97 -2.84
CA ARG A 2 3.06 11.83 -1.91
C ARG A 2 1.89 11.88 -0.90
N THR A 3 0.76 11.30 -1.26
CA THR A 3 -0.36 11.07 -0.34
C THR A 3 -0.31 9.62 0.16
N ARG A 4 -1.04 9.31 1.26
CA ARG A 4 -1.11 7.94 1.78
C ARG A 4 -1.65 6.97 0.74
N HIS A 5 -2.63 7.38 -0.04
CA HIS A 5 -3.24 6.56 -1.09
C HIS A 5 -2.31 6.27 -2.29
N ASN A 6 -1.18 6.97 -2.38
CA ASN A 6 -0.18 6.77 -3.43
C ASN A 6 1.01 5.90 -2.99
N VAL A 7 1.02 5.37 -1.76
CA VAL A 7 2.16 4.59 -1.25
C VAL A 7 2.48 3.37 -2.13
N GLY A 8 1.48 2.72 -2.71
CA GLY A 8 1.68 1.65 -3.69
C GLY A 8 2.40 2.13 -4.95
N PHE A 9 2.09 3.34 -5.43
CA PHE A 9 2.80 3.94 -6.59
C PHE A 9 4.24 4.29 -6.24
N ASP A 10 4.51 4.76 -5.02
CA ASP A 10 5.88 5.02 -4.56
C ASP A 10 6.71 3.73 -4.52
N CYS A 11 6.09 2.57 -4.17
CA CYS A 11 6.73 1.26 -4.28
C CYS A 11 7.05 0.91 -5.74
N ILE A 12 6.10 1.08 -6.67
CA ILE A 12 6.31 0.82 -8.10
C ILE A 12 7.44 1.69 -8.64
N ASP A 13 7.50 2.97 -8.27
CA ASP A 13 8.58 3.87 -8.68
C ASP A 13 9.94 3.45 -8.12
N ARG A 14 9.98 2.91 -6.89
CA ARG A 14 11.21 2.36 -6.30
C ARG A 14 11.63 1.06 -6.97
N LEU A 15 10.70 0.15 -7.25
CA LEU A 15 10.96 -1.08 -7.99
C LEU A 15 11.46 -0.78 -9.40
N ALA A 16 10.83 0.15 -10.12
CA ALA A 16 11.26 0.52 -11.48
C ALA A 16 12.72 0.95 -11.52
N ARG A 17 13.17 1.73 -10.54
CA ARG A 17 14.59 2.13 -10.44
C ARG A 17 15.56 0.98 -10.18
N ARG A 18 15.07 -0.15 -9.66
CA ARG A 18 15.91 -1.33 -9.33
C ARG A 18 15.97 -2.33 -10.48
N ILE A 19 14.84 -2.54 -11.18
CA ILE A 19 14.67 -3.69 -12.06
C ILE A 19 14.45 -3.33 -13.53
N CYS A 20 14.12 -2.07 -13.86
CA CYS A 20 13.92 -1.66 -15.24
C CYS A 20 15.21 -1.06 -15.82
N ASP A 21 15.38 -1.24 -17.14
CA ASP A 21 16.44 -0.58 -17.88
C ASP A 21 16.21 0.94 -17.86
N PRO A 22 17.18 1.75 -17.36
CA PRO A 22 17.04 3.21 -17.33
C PRO A 22 16.85 3.87 -18.71
N SER A 23 17.25 3.20 -19.79
CA SER A 23 17.06 3.68 -21.16
C SER A 23 15.63 3.49 -21.66
N GLN A 24 14.83 2.69 -20.99
CA GLN A 24 13.44 2.39 -21.34
C GLN A 24 12.48 3.18 -20.47
N ALA A 25 11.92 4.25 -21.04
CA ALA A 25 10.89 5.02 -20.33
C ALA A 25 9.60 4.21 -20.14
N ALA A 26 8.93 4.44 -19.01
CA ALA A 26 7.58 3.93 -18.82
C ALA A 26 6.64 4.42 -19.91
N ARG A 27 5.76 3.55 -20.42
CA ARG A 27 4.85 3.84 -21.54
C ARG A 27 3.40 3.91 -21.06
N ALA A 28 2.63 4.78 -21.67
CA ALA A 28 1.17 4.80 -21.45
C ALA A 28 0.54 3.58 -22.14
N ARG A 29 0.07 2.60 -21.34
CA ARG A 29 -0.55 1.36 -21.80
C ARG A 29 -1.51 0.84 -20.72
N PHE A 30 -2.59 0.19 -21.11
CA PHE A 30 -3.56 -0.37 -20.17
C PHE A 30 -4.17 0.68 -19.22
N GLN A 31 -4.43 1.88 -19.73
CA GLN A 31 -4.87 3.04 -18.92
C GLN A 31 -3.95 3.30 -17.71
N ALA A 32 -2.66 3.03 -17.86
CA ALA A 32 -1.63 3.11 -16.82
C ALA A 32 -0.30 3.60 -17.38
N LEU A 33 0.61 3.99 -16.51
CA LEU A 33 2.03 3.98 -16.80
C LEU A 33 2.55 2.55 -16.56
N ALA A 34 3.09 1.94 -17.59
CA ALA A 34 3.61 0.59 -17.60
C ALA A 34 5.12 0.60 -17.86
N ALA A 35 5.88 -0.14 -17.05
CA ALA A 35 7.31 -0.37 -17.24
C ALA A 35 7.60 -1.86 -17.15
N GLU A 36 8.48 -2.36 -18.00
CA GLU A 36 8.91 -3.75 -18.01
C GLU A 36 10.28 -3.86 -17.36
N GLY A 37 10.48 -4.89 -16.56
CA GLY A 37 11.73 -5.20 -15.87
C GLY A 37 11.91 -6.69 -15.68
N GLU A 38 12.95 -7.07 -14.94
CA GLU A 38 13.27 -8.46 -14.67
C GLU A 38 13.69 -8.65 -13.22
N ILE A 39 13.22 -9.74 -12.60
CA ILE A 39 13.60 -10.18 -11.26
C ILE A 39 13.94 -11.66 -11.32
N GLY A 40 15.22 -11.99 -11.09
CA GLY A 40 15.66 -13.39 -11.04
C GLY A 40 15.42 -14.20 -12.33
N GLY A 41 15.44 -13.56 -13.50
CA GLY A 41 15.15 -14.17 -14.80
C GLY A 41 13.67 -14.13 -15.20
N GLU A 42 12.77 -13.72 -14.29
CA GLU A 42 11.33 -13.60 -14.57
C GLU A 42 10.98 -12.19 -15.06
N LYS A 43 10.22 -12.11 -16.16
CA LYS A 43 9.73 -10.84 -16.70
C LYS A 43 8.63 -10.28 -15.81
N VAL A 44 8.76 -9.01 -15.45
CA VAL A 44 7.82 -8.29 -14.57
C VAL A 44 7.26 -7.08 -15.28
N LEU A 45 5.93 -6.91 -15.24
CA LEU A 45 5.26 -5.68 -15.62
C LEU A 45 4.93 -4.87 -14.37
N LEU A 46 5.50 -3.70 -14.25
CA LEU A 46 5.14 -2.70 -13.25
C LEU A 46 4.02 -1.81 -13.81
N LEU A 47 2.88 -1.74 -13.09
CA LEU A 47 1.68 -1.06 -13.57
C LEU A 47 1.23 -0.02 -12.55
N LYS A 48 1.14 1.24 -12.98
CA LYS A 48 0.57 2.37 -12.20
C LYS A 48 -0.69 2.86 -12.89
N PRO A 49 -1.90 2.43 -12.48
CA PRO A 49 -3.15 2.94 -13.05
C PRO A 49 -3.20 4.48 -13.04
N MET A 50 -3.54 5.09 -14.18
CA MET A 50 -3.72 6.53 -14.33
C MET A 50 -5.19 6.93 -14.26
N THR A 51 -6.06 5.97 -13.94
CA THR A 51 -7.47 6.16 -13.68
C THR A 51 -7.70 6.74 -12.28
N TYR A 52 -8.94 7.15 -11.97
CA TYR A 52 -9.32 7.35 -10.57
C TYR A 52 -9.18 6.02 -9.79
N MET A 53 -8.93 6.12 -8.47
CA MET A 53 -8.71 4.94 -7.61
C MET A 53 -9.82 3.90 -7.74
N ASN A 54 -11.08 4.33 -7.76
CA ASN A 54 -12.25 3.48 -7.92
C ASN A 54 -12.46 2.92 -9.35
N LEU A 55 -11.51 3.12 -10.26
CA LEU A 55 -11.47 2.57 -11.61
C LEU A 55 -10.17 1.81 -11.91
N SER A 56 -9.35 1.55 -10.88
CA SER A 56 -8.03 0.89 -11.04
C SER A 56 -8.12 -0.52 -11.64
N GLY A 57 -9.22 -1.22 -11.39
CA GLY A 57 -9.47 -2.56 -11.92
C GLY A 57 -9.51 -2.62 -13.45
N SER A 58 -9.88 -1.52 -14.14
CA SER A 58 -9.86 -1.46 -15.61
C SER A 58 -8.45 -1.70 -16.14
N SER A 59 -7.46 -1.00 -15.58
CA SER A 59 -6.03 -1.16 -15.94
C SER A 59 -5.53 -2.58 -15.68
N VAL A 60 -5.87 -3.13 -14.51
CA VAL A 60 -5.42 -4.47 -14.10
C VAL A 60 -5.98 -5.54 -15.03
N VAL A 61 -7.30 -5.52 -15.28
CA VAL A 61 -7.96 -6.54 -16.13
C VAL A 61 -7.48 -6.46 -17.57
N GLU A 62 -7.26 -5.25 -18.10
CA GLU A 62 -6.74 -5.08 -19.45
C GLU A 62 -5.33 -5.70 -19.60
N ALA A 63 -4.43 -5.48 -18.65
CA ALA A 63 -3.11 -6.08 -18.62
C ALA A 63 -3.16 -7.61 -18.49
N ILE A 64 -3.96 -8.13 -17.53
CA ILE A 64 -4.12 -9.57 -17.29
C ILE A 64 -4.62 -10.28 -18.55
N ARG A 65 -5.65 -9.75 -19.22
CA ARG A 65 -6.20 -10.30 -20.45
C ARG A 65 -5.19 -10.29 -21.58
N PHE A 66 -4.47 -9.17 -21.74
CA PHE A 66 -3.49 -9.01 -22.80
C PHE A 66 -2.36 -10.05 -22.70
N PHE A 67 -1.81 -10.25 -21.50
CA PHE A 67 -0.72 -11.20 -21.25
C PHE A 67 -1.21 -12.61 -20.92
N LYS A 68 -2.54 -12.85 -20.84
CA LYS A 68 -3.17 -14.11 -20.46
C LYS A 68 -2.66 -14.64 -19.10
N LEU A 69 -2.58 -13.74 -18.11
CA LEU A 69 -2.09 -14.04 -16.76
C LEU A 69 -3.19 -14.65 -15.89
N ASP A 70 -2.77 -15.42 -14.88
CA ASP A 70 -3.63 -15.88 -13.78
C ASP A 70 -3.51 -14.93 -12.60
N ALA A 71 -4.59 -14.19 -12.28
CA ALA A 71 -4.59 -13.22 -11.19
C ALA A 71 -4.24 -13.85 -9.83
N THR A 72 -4.52 -15.13 -9.62
CA THR A 72 -4.24 -15.83 -8.35
C THR A 72 -2.76 -16.07 -8.13
N ARG A 73 -1.97 -16.09 -9.20
CA ARG A 73 -0.55 -16.40 -9.17
C ARG A 73 0.32 -15.25 -9.67
N ASP A 74 -0.12 -14.56 -10.73
CA ASP A 74 0.72 -13.64 -11.50
C ASP A 74 0.45 -12.17 -11.18
N LEU A 75 -0.49 -11.84 -10.26
CA LEU A 75 -0.81 -10.49 -9.82
C LEU A 75 -0.39 -10.26 -8.36
N LEU A 76 0.37 -9.20 -8.10
CA LEU A 76 0.57 -8.65 -6.75
C LEU A 76 0.10 -7.19 -6.72
N VAL A 77 -0.85 -6.86 -5.85
CA VAL A 77 -1.33 -5.49 -5.66
C VAL A 77 -0.66 -4.86 -4.44
N LEU A 78 -0.02 -3.70 -4.63
CA LEU A 78 0.58 -2.90 -3.55
C LEU A 78 -0.40 -1.78 -3.18
N VAL A 79 -0.83 -1.71 -1.92
CA VAL A 79 -1.95 -0.88 -1.49
C VAL A 79 -1.77 -0.36 -0.07
N ASP A 80 -2.27 0.86 0.22
CA ASP A 80 -2.32 1.40 1.58
C ASP A 80 -3.35 0.67 2.46
N ASP A 81 -3.08 0.63 3.76
CA ASP A 81 -3.96 0.03 4.75
C ASP A 81 -4.04 0.88 6.03
N ILE A 82 -5.23 1.41 6.30
CA ILE A 82 -5.50 2.21 7.51
C ILE A 82 -5.61 1.37 8.79
N ALA A 83 -5.74 0.05 8.68
CA ALA A 83 -5.79 -0.86 9.83
C ALA A 83 -4.41 -1.33 10.28
N LEU A 84 -3.35 -1.01 9.53
CA LEU A 84 -1.98 -1.32 9.89
C LEU A 84 -1.24 -0.08 10.39
N PRO A 85 -0.38 -0.22 11.41
CA PRO A 85 0.51 0.87 11.84
C PRO A 85 1.38 1.36 10.68
N CYS A 86 1.65 2.67 10.65
CA CYS A 86 2.59 3.26 9.71
C CYS A 86 3.97 2.61 9.86
N GLY A 87 4.57 2.20 8.74
CA GLY A 87 5.84 1.46 8.72
C GLY A 87 5.70 -0.07 8.69
N ALA A 88 4.50 -0.61 8.95
CA ALA A 88 4.24 -2.05 8.84
C ALA A 88 3.81 -2.44 7.42
N ILE A 89 4.15 -3.67 7.00
CA ILE A 89 3.60 -4.28 5.79
C ILE A 89 2.95 -5.62 6.12
N ARG A 90 1.97 -6.03 5.30
CA ARG A 90 1.34 -7.34 5.41
C ARG A 90 0.96 -7.92 4.05
N LEU A 91 1.54 -9.06 3.72
CA LEU A 91 1.16 -9.83 2.53
C LEU A 91 -0.02 -10.75 2.83
N ARG A 92 -0.88 -10.94 1.85
CA ARG A 92 -2.00 -11.89 1.85
C ARG A 92 -2.13 -12.52 0.47
N MET A 93 -2.52 -13.81 0.42
CA MET A 93 -2.83 -14.50 -0.84
C MET A 93 -4.16 -14.04 -1.43
N ASP A 94 -5.09 -13.64 -0.55
CA ASP A 94 -6.45 -13.23 -0.85
C ASP A 94 -6.99 -12.29 0.22
N GLY A 95 -8.25 -11.91 0.14
CA GLY A 95 -8.95 -11.14 1.15
C GLY A 95 -9.90 -10.11 0.56
N SER A 96 -10.75 -9.53 1.41
CA SER A 96 -11.67 -8.48 1.00
C SER A 96 -10.98 -7.14 0.77
N ALA A 97 -11.64 -6.24 0.05
CA ALA A 97 -11.18 -4.87 -0.19
C ALA A 97 -10.98 -4.05 1.07
N GLY A 98 -11.67 -4.40 2.19
CA GLY A 98 -11.52 -3.71 3.48
C GLY A 98 -11.82 -2.20 3.42
N GLY A 99 -12.74 -1.78 2.54
CA GLY A 99 -13.09 -0.38 2.32
C GLY A 99 -12.14 0.37 1.38
N HIS A 100 -11.14 -0.28 0.81
CA HIS A 100 -10.24 0.35 -0.17
C HIS A 100 -10.86 0.32 -1.58
N ASN A 101 -11.21 1.49 -2.11
CA ASN A 101 -11.95 1.63 -3.38
C ASN A 101 -11.23 0.99 -4.59
N GLY A 102 -9.91 1.06 -4.64
CA GLY A 102 -9.12 0.44 -5.72
C GLY A 102 -9.20 -1.08 -5.68
N LEU A 103 -9.10 -1.70 -4.49
CA LEU A 103 -9.28 -3.14 -4.34
C LEU A 103 -10.70 -3.57 -4.69
N ALA A 104 -11.72 -2.82 -4.24
CA ALA A 104 -13.12 -3.12 -4.56
C ALA A 104 -13.38 -3.13 -6.06
N ASP A 105 -12.81 -2.19 -6.80
CA ASP A 105 -12.95 -2.14 -8.27
C ASP A 105 -12.17 -3.28 -8.96
N ILE A 106 -10.96 -3.61 -8.47
CA ILE A 106 -10.20 -4.78 -8.97
C ILE A 106 -10.99 -6.06 -8.73
N GLU A 107 -11.50 -6.29 -7.52
CA GLU A 107 -12.31 -7.46 -7.16
C GLU A 107 -13.56 -7.58 -8.04
N SER A 108 -14.27 -6.48 -8.23
CA SER A 108 -15.47 -6.43 -9.08
C SER A 108 -15.17 -6.80 -10.53
N LYS A 109 -14.09 -6.28 -11.12
CA LYS A 109 -13.75 -6.49 -12.53
C LYS A 109 -13.04 -7.81 -12.81
N LEU A 110 -12.30 -8.36 -11.84
CA LEU A 110 -11.74 -9.71 -11.92
C LEU A 110 -12.76 -10.80 -11.63
N GLY A 111 -13.86 -10.48 -10.92
CA GLY A 111 -14.83 -11.44 -10.43
C GLY A 111 -14.30 -12.32 -9.28
N THR A 112 -13.19 -11.94 -8.66
CA THR A 112 -12.57 -12.69 -7.57
C THR A 112 -11.74 -11.77 -6.67
N ASN A 113 -11.65 -12.14 -5.39
CA ASN A 113 -10.74 -11.52 -4.42
C ASN A 113 -9.51 -12.41 -4.15
N ARG A 114 -9.32 -13.49 -4.88
CA ARG A 114 -8.19 -14.43 -4.75
C ARG A 114 -7.03 -13.98 -5.63
N TYR A 115 -6.29 -13.01 -5.15
CA TYR A 115 -5.01 -12.55 -5.73
C TYR A 115 -4.11 -12.01 -4.62
N PRO A 116 -2.78 -12.18 -4.75
CA PRO A 116 -1.79 -11.65 -3.84
C PRO A 116 -1.85 -10.14 -3.67
N ARG A 117 -1.71 -9.67 -2.44
CA ARG A 117 -1.61 -8.25 -2.12
C ARG A 117 -0.60 -7.99 -1.01
N CYS A 118 0.12 -6.89 -1.11
CA CYS A 118 0.95 -6.34 -0.05
C CYS A 118 0.27 -5.06 0.47
N ARG A 119 -0.19 -5.12 1.71
CA ARG A 119 -0.84 -4.01 2.41
C ARG A 119 0.23 -3.23 3.16
N ILE A 120 0.27 -1.91 2.98
CA ILE A 120 1.27 -1.00 3.54
C ILE A 120 0.57 -0.10 4.54
N GLY A 121 0.96 -0.18 5.81
CA GLY A 121 0.33 0.54 6.91
C GLY A 121 0.53 2.06 6.80
N VAL A 122 -0.56 2.79 7.01
CA VAL A 122 -0.58 4.25 6.97
C VAL A 122 -1.19 4.87 8.23
N ASP A 123 -1.42 4.09 9.29
CA ASP A 123 -2.17 4.39 10.51
C ASP A 123 -3.68 4.62 10.28
N ALA A 124 -4.42 4.55 11.38
CA ALA A 124 -5.84 4.82 11.39
C ALA A 124 -6.14 6.34 11.28
N PRO A 125 -7.23 6.74 10.60
CA PRO A 125 -7.59 8.14 10.37
C PRO A 125 -8.00 8.91 11.65
N GLY A 126 -8.29 8.22 12.74
CA GLY A 126 -8.81 8.84 13.96
C GLY A 126 -10.16 9.51 13.72
N ARG A 127 -10.23 10.84 13.92
CA ARG A 127 -11.45 11.64 13.69
C ARG A 127 -11.59 12.20 12.27
N ILE A 128 -10.56 12.01 11.43
CA ILE A 128 -10.56 12.52 10.05
C ILE A 128 -11.38 11.56 9.19
N PRO A 129 -12.28 12.02 8.32
CA PRO A 129 -12.95 11.17 7.36
C PRO A 129 -11.93 10.36 6.54
N GLN A 130 -12.14 9.06 6.37
CA GLN A 130 -11.18 8.16 5.73
C GLN A 130 -10.67 8.67 4.38
N ARG A 131 -11.59 9.20 3.55
CA ARG A 131 -11.26 9.76 2.23
C ARG A 131 -10.22 10.89 2.35
N ASP A 132 -10.45 11.83 3.25
CA ASP A 132 -9.57 13.00 3.41
C ASP A 132 -8.22 12.58 4.00
N TYR A 133 -8.23 11.60 4.89
CA TYR A 133 -7.04 11.03 5.49
C TYR A 133 -6.11 10.38 4.46
N VAL A 134 -6.63 9.48 3.62
CA VAL A 134 -5.79 8.78 2.61
C VAL A 134 -5.32 9.71 1.50
N LEU A 135 -6.05 10.78 1.21
CA LEU A 135 -5.63 11.82 0.28
C LEU A 135 -4.68 12.85 0.92
N GLY A 136 -4.53 12.81 2.24
CA GLY A 136 -3.59 13.65 2.99
C GLY A 136 -2.15 13.14 2.87
N ARG A 137 -1.19 14.06 3.11
CA ARG A 137 0.24 13.73 3.16
C ARG A 137 0.60 13.06 4.49
N PHE A 138 1.66 12.27 4.47
CA PHE A 138 2.28 11.77 5.71
C PHE A 138 2.83 12.94 6.53
N ARG A 139 2.77 12.82 7.86
CA ARG A 139 3.46 13.75 8.77
C ARG A 139 4.97 13.53 8.70
N GLU A 140 5.74 14.49 9.17
CA GLU A 140 7.21 14.42 9.17
C GLU A 140 7.73 13.22 9.98
N ASP A 141 7.10 12.92 11.12
CA ASP A 141 7.43 11.77 11.96
C ASP A 141 7.10 10.41 11.31
N GLN A 142 6.18 10.38 10.35
CA GLN A 142 5.82 9.18 9.59
C GLN A 142 6.72 8.93 8.37
N GLN A 143 7.38 9.95 7.83
CA GLN A 143 8.17 9.83 6.59
C GLN A 143 9.24 8.72 6.66
N PRO A 144 10.10 8.64 7.69
CA PRO A 144 11.10 7.57 7.79
C PRO A 144 10.47 6.19 7.84
N LEU A 145 9.34 6.04 8.57
CA LEU A 145 8.63 4.77 8.71
C LEU A 145 8.05 4.31 7.36
N VAL A 146 7.47 5.23 6.61
CA VAL A 146 6.91 4.95 5.28
C VAL A 146 8.01 4.60 4.29
N ASP A 147 9.13 5.32 4.31
CA ASP A 147 10.26 5.04 3.42
C ASP A 147 10.87 3.66 3.69
N GLU A 148 10.90 3.22 4.95
CA GLU A 148 11.28 1.85 5.34
C GLU A 148 10.25 0.83 4.84
N ALA A 149 8.95 1.05 5.09
CA ALA A 149 7.88 0.17 4.64
C ALA A 149 7.86 0.00 3.10
N ILE A 150 8.10 1.08 2.35
CA ILE A 150 8.26 1.02 0.88
C ILE A 150 9.46 0.14 0.51
N GLY A 151 10.58 0.24 1.24
CA GLY A 151 11.74 -0.63 1.05
C GLY A 151 11.39 -2.11 1.24
N LEU A 152 10.76 -2.42 2.38
CA LEU A 152 10.31 -3.78 2.72
C LEU A 152 9.27 -4.32 1.72
N ALA A 153 8.33 -3.49 1.25
CA ALA A 153 7.35 -3.89 0.25
C ALA A 153 8.01 -4.23 -1.11
N CYS A 154 9.06 -3.50 -1.49
CA CYS A 154 9.84 -3.84 -2.69
C CYS A 154 10.56 -5.18 -2.53
N GLU A 155 11.26 -5.42 -1.40
CA GLU A 155 11.92 -6.69 -1.11
C GLU A 155 10.92 -7.86 -1.07
N ALA A 156 9.72 -7.62 -0.51
CA ALA A 156 8.65 -8.59 -0.46
C ALA A 156 8.11 -8.92 -1.87
N ALA A 157 8.00 -7.93 -2.74
CA ALA A 157 7.60 -8.13 -4.14
C ALA A 157 8.68 -8.93 -4.91
N GLU A 158 9.96 -8.60 -4.74
CA GLU A 158 11.08 -9.34 -5.32
C GLU A 158 11.12 -10.80 -4.83
N CYS A 159 10.85 -11.02 -3.54
CA CYS A 159 10.74 -12.36 -2.94
C CYS A 159 9.53 -13.12 -3.51
N TRP A 160 8.38 -12.46 -3.68
CA TRP A 160 7.19 -13.06 -4.27
C TRP A 160 7.43 -13.53 -5.69
N VAL A 161 8.06 -12.72 -6.53
CA VAL A 161 8.41 -13.10 -7.91
C VAL A 161 9.33 -14.31 -7.92
N SER A 162 10.38 -14.31 -7.09
CA SER A 162 11.42 -15.34 -7.12
C SER A 162 11.05 -16.63 -6.39
N ARG A 163 10.19 -16.58 -5.34
CA ARG A 163 9.94 -17.69 -4.41
C ARG A 163 8.45 -17.93 -4.09
N GLY A 164 7.57 -17.12 -4.65
CA GLY A 164 6.13 -17.20 -4.45
C GLY A 164 5.62 -16.56 -3.18
N ILE A 165 4.28 -16.45 -3.09
CA ILE A 165 3.60 -15.68 -2.02
C ILE A 165 3.79 -16.28 -0.63
N THR A 166 3.83 -17.61 -0.51
CA THR A 166 3.98 -18.30 0.79
C THR A 166 5.30 -17.94 1.45
N GLU A 167 6.40 -17.98 0.71
CA GLU A 167 7.73 -17.62 1.23
C GLU A 167 7.80 -16.13 1.57
N ALA A 168 7.25 -15.27 0.70
CA ALA A 168 7.18 -13.84 0.98
C ALA A 168 6.37 -13.55 2.26
N MET A 169 5.22 -14.21 2.47
CA MET A 169 4.43 -14.08 3.70
C MET A 169 5.21 -14.54 4.93
N ASN A 170 5.89 -15.70 4.87
CA ASN A 170 6.68 -16.24 5.98
C ASN A 170 7.81 -15.31 6.38
N ARG A 171 8.45 -14.66 5.41
CA ARG A 171 9.62 -13.81 5.64
C ARG A 171 9.25 -12.41 6.13
N PHE A 172 8.21 -11.80 5.55
CA PHE A 172 7.91 -10.38 5.75
C PHE A 172 6.78 -10.12 6.74
N ASN A 173 5.80 -11.03 6.90
CA ASN A 173 4.72 -10.84 7.88
C ASN A 173 5.21 -10.96 9.33
N ARG A 174 6.24 -11.77 9.61
CA ARG A 174 6.80 -11.93 10.98
C ARG A 174 7.38 -10.64 11.53
N ARG A 175 7.97 -9.79 10.67
CA ARG A 175 8.49 -8.48 11.09
C ARG A 175 7.39 -7.49 11.50
N ALA A 176 6.19 -7.64 10.97
CA ALA A 176 5.05 -6.80 11.31
C ALA A 176 4.44 -7.15 12.69
N ASP A 177 4.52 -8.41 13.09
CA ASP A 177 3.98 -8.90 14.37
C ASP A 177 4.98 -8.68 15.53
N ASP A 178 6.28 -8.55 15.25
CA ASP A 178 7.34 -8.26 16.21
C ASP A 178 7.54 -6.77 16.50
N ALA A 179 6.88 -5.88 15.78
CA ALA A 179 6.95 -4.44 16.05
C ALA A 179 6.27 -4.15 17.40
N PRO A 180 6.98 -3.61 18.41
CA PRO A 180 6.35 -3.29 19.68
C PRO A 180 5.23 -2.29 19.42
N ALA A 181 4.02 -2.61 19.89
CA ALA A 181 2.88 -1.70 19.88
C ALA A 181 3.32 -0.38 20.53
N LYS A 182 3.67 0.64 19.73
CA LYS A 182 3.97 1.97 20.25
C LYS A 182 2.71 2.46 20.94
N ALA A 183 2.78 2.53 22.27
CA ALA A 183 1.76 3.09 23.13
C ALA A 183 1.30 4.42 22.54
N VAL A 184 0.03 4.50 22.18
CA VAL A 184 -0.65 5.74 21.84
C VAL A 184 -0.54 6.62 23.09
N LYS A 185 0.37 7.61 23.10
CA LYS A 185 0.38 8.64 24.13
C LYS A 185 -0.96 9.33 24.07
N ALA A 186 -1.74 9.15 25.13
CA ALA A 186 -2.95 9.91 25.35
C ALA A 186 -2.63 11.43 25.26
N PRO A 187 -3.49 12.25 24.65
CA PRO A 187 -3.29 13.69 24.63
C PRO A 187 -3.23 14.22 26.06
N PRO A 188 -2.37 15.22 26.36
CA PRO A 188 -2.29 15.82 27.68
C PRO A 188 -3.66 16.33 28.11
N ALA A 189 -4.04 15.99 29.35
CA ALA A 189 -5.25 16.51 29.98
C ALA A 189 -5.18 18.04 30.00
N LYS A 190 -6.31 18.68 29.66
CA LYS A 190 -6.46 20.15 29.80
C LYS A 190 -6.24 20.53 31.26
N PRO A 191 -5.55 21.65 31.56
CA PRO A 191 -5.49 22.15 32.92
C PRO A 191 -6.89 22.47 33.42
N ASP A 192 -7.16 22.02 34.63
CA ASP A 192 -8.37 22.27 35.39
C ASP A 192 -8.36 23.75 35.80
N ASP A 193 -9.21 24.55 35.20
CA ASP A 193 -9.43 25.94 35.63
C ASP A 193 -10.22 25.91 36.95
N GLY A 194 -9.45 25.77 38.02
CA GLY A 194 -9.94 25.76 39.37
C GLY A 194 -10.72 27.07 39.71
N ALA A 195 -11.94 26.84 40.07
CA ALA A 195 -12.87 27.78 40.61
C ALA A 195 -12.27 28.62 41.75
N GLY A 196 -12.18 29.91 41.56
CA GLY A 196 -12.01 30.91 42.61
C GLY A 196 -13.37 31.34 43.13
N GLN A 197 -13.87 30.67 44.15
CA GLN A 197 -14.89 31.26 45.02
C GLN A 197 -14.23 32.22 46.00
N THR A 198 -14.70 33.42 46.03
CA THR A 198 -14.63 34.23 47.25
C THR A 198 -15.95 34.95 47.47
N SER A 199 -16.62 34.48 48.53
CA SER A 199 -17.67 35.16 49.25
C SER A 199 -17.17 36.48 49.80
N ARG A 200 -18.02 37.52 49.84
CA ARG A 200 -18.30 38.32 51.01
C ARG A 200 -19.23 39.48 50.70
N ASN A 201 -20.23 39.48 51.50
CA ASN A 201 -21.18 40.49 52.05
C ASN A 201 -22.42 40.72 51.24
#